data_3f3cb2139ea6bf643dd048a67f0a837c
#
_entry.id   3f3cb2139ea6bf643dd048a67f0a837c
#
_cell.length_a   1.000
_cell.length_b   1.000
_cell.length_c   1.000
_cell.angle_alpha   90.00
_cell.angle_beta   90.00
_cell.angle_gamma   90.00
#
_symmetry.space_group_name_H-M   'P 1'
#
loop_
_entity.id
_entity.type
_entity.pdbx_description
1 polymer ?
#
loop_
_entity_poly.entity_id
_entity_poly.type
_entity_poly.pdbx_seq_one_letter_code
_entity_poly.pdbx_strand_id
1 'polypeptide(L)'
;MTEIVDKSRIGVADIGDDYREKYGFRDPEEYFHKGAKGLDHEVVEMISRMKKEPEWMRIFRHKALDIFLSKPMPTWGNTELLRTIDFDNIYYYIKPIENQGQTWDEVPESIKNTFERLGIPEAERKFLAGVSAQ
;
A
#
# COMPACT_ATOMS: atom_id res chain seq x y z
N MET A 1 5.66 -2.81 49.87
CA MET A 1 6.69 -2.59 48.83
C MET A 1 5.97 -2.70 47.49
N THR A 2 5.72 -1.56 46.86
CA THR A 2 5.03 -1.51 45.55
C THR A 2 6.11 -1.60 44.51
N GLU A 3 6.13 -2.69 43.76
CA GLU A 3 7.06 -2.93 42.66
C GLU A 3 6.75 -1.93 41.52
N ILE A 4 7.67 -1.02 41.27
CA ILE A 4 7.58 -0.07 40.17
C ILE A 4 7.96 -0.87 38.93
N VAL A 5 6.96 -1.30 38.16
CA VAL A 5 7.17 -1.89 36.83
C VAL A 5 7.74 -0.80 35.92
N ASP A 6 8.98 -0.98 35.51
CA ASP A 6 9.66 -0.14 34.53
C ASP A 6 8.99 -0.27 33.15
N LYS A 7 8.20 0.74 32.79
CA LYS A 7 7.45 0.82 31.52
C LYS A 7 8.31 1.17 30.29
N SER A 8 9.64 1.29 30.44
CA SER A 8 10.54 1.68 29.37
C SER A 8 10.92 0.55 28.37
N ARG A 9 10.45 -0.68 28.63
CA ARG A 9 10.74 -1.87 27.80
C ARG A 9 9.50 -2.58 27.29
N ILE A 10 8.50 -1.85 26.83
CA ILE A 10 7.39 -2.50 26.11
C ILE A 10 7.90 -2.82 24.72
N GLY A 11 8.44 -4.01 24.53
CA GLY A 11 8.76 -4.55 23.22
C GLY A 11 7.47 -4.97 22.48
N VAL A 12 7.53 -5.08 21.15
CA VAL A 12 6.41 -5.55 20.31
C VAL A 12 5.86 -6.92 20.77
N ALA A 13 6.63 -7.68 21.56
CA ALA A 13 6.22 -8.96 22.16
C ALA A 13 5.22 -8.83 23.31
N ASP A 14 5.12 -7.65 23.95
CA ASP A 14 4.21 -7.38 25.07
C ASP A 14 2.84 -6.83 24.66
N ILE A 15 2.59 -6.72 23.34
CA ILE A 15 1.26 -6.39 22.84
C ILE A 15 0.39 -7.62 23.04
N GLY A 16 -0.55 -7.55 24.00
CA GLY A 16 -1.39 -8.66 24.42
C GLY A 16 -2.14 -9.33 23.26
N ASP A 17 -2.55 -10.57 23.47
CA ASP A 17 -3.29 -11.36 22.48
C ASP A 17 -4.57 -10.66 22.00
N ASP A 18 -5.20 -9.88 22.90
CA ASP A 18 -6.38 -9.05 22.57
C ASP A 18 -6.13 -8.05 21.43
N TYR A 19 -4.92 -7.50 21.33
CA TYR A 19 -4.58 -6.58 20.25
C TYR A 19 -4.48 -7.31 18.91
N ARG A 20 -3.87 -8.50 18.91
CA ARG A 20 -3.77 -9.34 17.70
C ARG A 20 -5.13 -9.84 17.24
N GLU A 21 -5.99 -10.23 18.17
CA GLU A 21 -7.35 -10.68 17.88
C GLU A 21 -8.19 -9.52 17.28
N LYS A 22 -8.08 -8.32 17.85
CA LYS A 22 -8.85 -7.16 17.43
C LYS A 22 -8.36 -6.53 16.13
N TYR A 23 -7.04 -6.44 15.93
CA TYR A 23 -6.43 -5.69 14.83
C TYR A 23 -5.57 -6.54 13.86
N GLY A 24 -5.31 -7.79 14.18
CA GLY A 24 -4.52 -8.71 13.35
C GLY A 24 -5.30 -9.36 12.20
N PHE A 25 -6.51 -8.86 11.88
CA PHE A 25 -7.30 -9.36 10.76
C PHE A 25 -6.70 -8.94 9.42
N ARG A 26 -6.97 -9.74 8.41
CA ARG A 26 -6.61 -9.45 7.02
C ARG A 26 -7.86 -9.63 6.17
N ASP A 27 -8.11 -8.68 5.29
CA ASP A 27 -9.13 -8.83 4.28
C ASP A 27 -8.64 -9.76 3.16
N PRO A 28 -9.53 -10.49 2.46
CA PRO A 28 -9.17 -11.26 1.28
C PRO A 28 -8.44 -10.38 0.26
N GLU A 29 -7.38 -10.92 -0.36
CA GLU A 29 -6.66 -10.25 -1.43
C GLU A 29 -7.46 -10.34 -2.74
N GLU A 30 -8.49 -9.51 -2.87
CA GLU A 30 -9.25 -9.36 -4.11
C GLU A 30 -8.83 -8.08 -4.81
N TYR A 31 -8.29 -8.21 -6.01
CA TYR A 31 -7.86 -7.07 -6.81
C TYR A 31 -8.58 -7.07 -8.15
N PHE A 32 -9.06 -5.90 -8.57
CA PHE A 32 -9.57 -5.71 -9.92
C PHE A 32 -8.49 -5.95 -10.97
N HIS A 33 -7.29 -5.46 -10.71
CA HIS A 33 -6.13 -5.71 -11.56
C HIS A 33 -4.86 -5.82 -10.73
N LYS A 34 -4.08 -6.84 -11.01
CA LYS A 34 -2.74 -7.06 -10.47
C LYS A 34 -1.78 -7.17 -11.64
N GLY A 35 -0.86 -6.22 -11.76
CA GLY A 35 0.12 -6.19 -12.84
C GLY A 35 1.08 -7.38 -12.83
N ALA A 36 1.96 -7.45 -13.80
CA ALA A 36 3.09 -8.37 -13.76
C ALA A 36 4.09 -7.98 -12.66
N LYS A 37 4.90 -8.94 -12.23
CA LYS A 37 6.03 -8.67 -11.34
C LYS A 37 7.18 -8.05 -12.12
N GLY A 38 8.02 -7.29 -11.43
CA GLY A 38 9.12 -6.54 -12.01
C GLY A 38 8.69 -5.18 -12.54
N LEU A 39 9.67 -4.36 -12.89
CA LEU A 39 9.46 -3.02 -13.41
C LEU A 39 10.18 -2.88 -14.75
N ASP A 40 9.40 -2.87 -15.82
CA ASP A 40 9.85 -2.72 -17.20
C ASP A 40 8.98 -1.72 -17.97
N HIS A 41 9.27 -1.54 -19.25
CA HIS A 41 8.51 -0.64 -20.12
C HIS A 41 7.06 -1.09 -20.32
N GLU A 42 6.78 -2.38 -20.28
CA GLU A 42 5.42 -2.91 -20.46
C GLU A 42 4.57 -2.60 -19.22
N VAL A 43 5.14 -2.76 -18.02
CA VAL A 43 4.48 -2.38 -16.75
C VAL A 43 4.21 -0.89 -16.71
N VAL A 44 5.18 -0.04 -17.09
CA VAL A 44 4.99 1.41 -17.14
C VAL A 44 3.91 1.81 -18.15
N GLU A 45 3.89 1.22 -19.34
CA GLU A 45 2.86 1.45 -20.37
C GLU A 45 1.48 1.03 -19.87
N MET A 46 1.38 -0.12 -19.21
CA MET A 46 0.14 -0.61 -18.62
C MET A 46 -0.40 0.37 -17.56
N ILE A 47 0.47 0.84 -16.65
CA ILE A 47 0.10 1.82 -15.62
C ILE A 47 -0.46 3.09 -16.26
N SER A 48 0.26 3.65 -17.25
CA SER A 48 -0.12 4.89 -17.93
C SER A 48 -1.48 4.75 -18.63
N ARG A 49 -1.72 3.60 -19.27
CA ARG A 49 -2.99 3.28 -19.93
C ARG A 49 -4.14 3.15 -18.94
N MET A 50 -3.93 2.43 -17.83
CA MET A 50 -4.96 2.25 -16.80
C MET A 50 -5.35 3.55 -16.10
N LYS A 51 -4.38 4.46 -15.96
CA LYS A 51 -4.60 5.81 -15.41
C LYS A 51 -5.14 6.80 -16.44
N LYS A 52 -5.25 6.40 -17.72
CA LYS A 52 -5.65 7.28 -18.82
C LYS A 52 -4.80 8.56 -18.87
N GLU A 53 -3.51 8.41 -18.68
CA GLU A 53 -2.58 9.54 -18.63
C GLU A 53 -2.37 10.16 -20.02
N PRO A 54 -2.14 11.48 -20.09
CA PRO A 54 -1.80 12.15 -21.34
C PRO A 54 -0.44 11.69 -21.87
N GLU A 55 -0.22 11.83 -23.19
CA GLU A 55 0.98 11.37 -23.88
C GLU A 55 2.29 11.87 -23.27
N TRP A 56 2.33 13.15 -22.85
CA TRP A 56 3.53 13.70 -22.22
C TRP A 56 3.91 12.99 -20.90
N MET A 57 2.92 12.55 -20.11
CA MET A 57 3.16 11.83 -18.88
C MET A 57 3.69 10.43 -19.16
N ARG A 58 3.13 9.77 -20.18
CA ARG A 58 3.61 8.46 -20.63
C ARG A 58 5.08 8.52 -21.07
N ILE A 59 5.43 9.51 -21.90
CA ILE A 59 6.82 9.73 -22.32
C ILE A 59 7.73 10.00 -21.11
N PHE A 60 7.27 10.85 -20.19
CA PHE A 60 8.02 11.16 -18.97
C PHE A 60 8.30 9.91 -18.13
N ARG A 61 7.32 9.01 -17.96
CA ARG A 61 7.47 7.76 -17.20
C ARG A 61 8.51 6.84 -17.85
N HIS A 62 8.46 6.65 -19.16
CA HIS A 62 9.45 5.84 -19.87
C HIS A 62 10.87 6.39 -19.70
N LYS A 63 11.04 7.70 -19.86
CA LYS A 63 12.32 8.37 -19.62
C LYS A 63 12.80 8.20 -18.17
N ALA A 64 11.88 8.31 -17.20
CA ALA A 64 12.20 8.11 -15.79
C ALA A 64 12.66 6.68 -15.51
N LEU A 65 12.02 5.68 -16.14
CA LEU A 65 12.42 4.28 -16.04
C LEU A 65 13.83 4.06 -16.62
N ASP A 66 14.14 4.62 -17.80
CA ASP A 66 15.48 4.52 -18.40
C ASP A 66 16.55 5.08 -17.47
N ILE A 67 16.28 6.24 -16.87
CA ILE A 67 17.19 6.86 -15.88
C ILE A 67 17.33 5.96 -14.65
N PHE A 68 16.23 5.40 -14.14
CA PHE A 68 16.26 4.50 -13.00
C PHE A 68 17.12 3.27 -13.27
N LEU A 69 16.89 2.59 -14.39
CA LEU A 69 17.63 1.39 -14.78
C LEU A 69 19.11 1.65 -15.04
N SER A 70 19.49 2.88 -15.44
CA SER A 70 20.88 3.26 -15.66
C SER A 70 21.66 3.55 -14.38
N LYS A 71 20.97 3.76 -13.24
CA LYS A 71 21.60 4.10 -11.97
C LYS A 71 22.09 2.85 -11.24
N PRO A 72 23.29 2.90 -10.64
CA PRO A 72 23.76 1.82 -9.77
C PRO A 72 22.95 1.82 -8.45
N MET A 73 22.96 0.68 -7.78
CA MET A 73 22.41 0.57 -6.43
C MET A 73 23.07 1.60 -5.49
N PRO A 74 22.31 2.16 -4.53
CA PRO A 74 22.85 3.08 -3.54
C PRO A 74 24.00 2.46 -2.75
N THR A 75 24.99 3.29 -2.40
CA THR A 75 26.15 2.89 -1.57
C THR A 75 26.03 3.37 -0.12
N TRP A 76 24.91 4.01 0.22
CA TRP A 76 24.59 4.51 1.56
C TRP A 76 23.48 3.68 2.21
N GLY A 77 23.39 3.75 3.52
CA GLY A 77 22.43 2.95 4.29
C GLY A 77 22.88 1.49 4.46
N ASN A 78 21.95 0.60 4.77
CA ASN A 78 22.22 -0.83 4.90
C ASN A 78 22.23 -1.50 3.52
N THR A 79 23.38 -1.43 2.84
CA THR A 79 23.54 -1.97 1.48
C THR A 79 23.46 -3.50 1.42
N GLU A 80 23.79 -4.19 2.50
CA GLU A 80 23.68 -5.65 2.57
C GLU A 80 22.21 -6.06 2.54
N LEU A 81 21.37 -5.40 3.33
CA LEU A 81 19.93 -5.65 3.35
C LEU A 81 19.28 -5.29 2.00
N LEU A 82 19.69 -4.19 1.38
CA LEU A 82 19.17 -3.79 0.06
C LEU A 82 19.46 -4.84 -1.02
N ARG A 83 20.58 -5.53 -0.96
CA ARG A 83 20.95 -6.59 -1.91
C ARG A 83 20.12 -7.86 -1.75
N THR A 84 19.44 -8.05 -0.61
CA THR A 84 18.55 -9.20 -0.40
C THR A 84 17.16 -9.00 -1.01
N ILE A 85 16.83 -7.80 -1.46
CA ILE A 85 15.53 -7.50 -2.06
C ILE A 85 15.57 -7.92 -3.52
N ASP A 86 14.65 -8.83 -3.87
CA ASP A 86 14.40 -9.24 -5.25
C ASP A 86 13.41 -8.26 -5.89
N PHE A 87 13.92 -7.24 -6.56
CA PHE A 87 13.11 -6.21 -7.21
C PHE A 87 12.32 -6.73 -8.40
N ASP A 88 12.74 -7.83 -9.02
CA ASP A 88 12.01 -8.45 -10.12
C ASP A 88 10.79 -9.25 -9.64
N ASN A 89 10.74 -9.56 -8.35
CA ASN A 89 9.66 -10.32 -7.73
C ASN A 89 8.64 -9.45 -6.97
N ILE A 90 8.56 -8.16 -7.29
CA ILE A 90 7.66 -7.19 -6.67
C ILE A 90 6.57 -6.79 -7.66
N TYR A 91 5.32 -6.64 -7.17
CA TYR A 91 4.24 -6.02 -7.93
C TYR A 91 4.31 -4.50 -7.75
N TYR A 92 4.61 -3.78 -8.83
CA TYR A 92 4.72 -2.33 -8.80
C TYR A 92 3.38 -1.61 -8.99
N TYR A 93 2.36 -2.32 -9.45
CA TYR A 93 1.04 -1.78 -9.61
C TYR A 93 -0.05 -2.80 -9.26
N ILE A 94 -0.92 -2.40 -8.35
CA ILE A 94 -2.12 -3.13 -7.98
C ILE A 94 -3.28 -2.13 -7.95
N LYS A 95 -4.37 -2.45 -8.66
CA LYS A 95 -5.61 -1.67 -8.63
C LYS A 95 -6.66 -2.47 -7.88
N PRO A 96 -7.03 -2.09 -6.65
CA PRO A 96 -7.95 -2.89 -5.84
C PRO A 96 -9.40 -2.86 -6.35
N ILE A 97 -9.84 -1.73 -6.91
CA ILE A 97 -11.21 -1.53 -7.40
C ILE A 97 -11.20 -0.92 -8.81
N GLU A 98 -12.23 -1.22 -9.60
CA GLU A 98 -12.33 -0.70 -10.96
C GLU A 98 -12.53 0.81 -11.00
N ASN A 99 -13.49 1.30 -10.22
CA ASN A 99 -13.84 2.72 -10.12
C ASN A 99 -13.74 3.18 -8.66
N GLN A 100 -13.29 4.42 -8.47
CA GLN A 100 -13.32 5.04 -7.15
C GLN A 100 -14.77 5.41 -6.83
N GLY A 101 -15.26 4.94 -5.68
CA GLY A 101 -16.55 5.38 -5.15
C GLY A 101 -16.51 6.88 -4.82
N GLN A 102 -17.54 7.62 -5.19
CA GLN A 102 -17.69 9.03 -4.83
C GLN A 102 -18.43 9.19 -3.50
N THR A 103 -19.14 8.16 -3.08
CA THR A 103 -19.91 8.14 -1.86
C THR A 103 -19.56 6.92 -1.01
N TRP A 104 -19.85 6.99 0.29
CA TRP A 104 -19.63 5.87 1.20
C TRP A 104 -20.45 4.62 0.81
N ASP A 105 -21.61 4.81 0.21
CA ASP A 105 -22.49 3.70 -0.20
C ASP A 105 -21.88 2.85 -1.31
N GLU A 106 -21.04 3.45 -2.16
CA GLU A 106 -20.32 2.78 -3.26
C GLU A 106 -19.04 2.05 -2.80
N VAL A 107 -18.63 2.25 -1.55
CA VAL A 107 -17.45 1.59 -0.99
C VAL A 107 -17.74 0.10 -0.78
N PRO A 108 -16.86 -0.82 -1.19
CA PRO A 108 -17.01 -2.26 -0.98
C PRO A 108 -17.26 -2.61 0.50
N GLU A 109 -18.10 -3.61 0.74
CA GLU A 109 -18.43 -4.07 2.11
C GLU A 109 -17.21 -4.53 2.92
N SER A 110 -16.22 -5.14 2.28
CA SER A 110 -14.97 -5.53 2.95
C SER A 110 -14.25 -4.33 3.56
N ILE A 111 -14.22 -3.21 2.84
CA ILE A 111 -13.63 -1.96 3.32
C ILE A 111 -14.48 -1.35 4.44
N LYS A 112 -15.82 -1.32 4.29
CA LYS A 112 -16.73 -0.85 5.34
C LYS A 112 -16.56 -1.62 6.63
N ASN A 113 -16.49 -2.95 6.55
CA ASN A 113 -16.27 -3.83 7.68
C ASN A 113 -14.90 -3.57 8.37
N THR A 114 -13.86 -3.30 7.59
CA THR A 114 -12.55 -2.91 8.13
C THR A 114 -12.63 -1.64 8.95
N PHE A 115 -13.30 -0.61 8.45
CA PHE A 115 -13.49 0.65 9.17
C PHE A 115 -14.33 0.48 10.44
N GLU A 116 -15.35 -0.40 10.42
CA GLU A 116 -16.12 -0.75 11.61
C GLU A 116 -15.29 -1.44 12.67
N ARG A 117 -14.50 -2.43 12.27
CA ARG A 117 -13.60 -3.16 13.18
C ARG A 117 -12.54 -2.26 13.80
N LEU A 118 -12.07 -1.26 13.07
CA LEU A 118 -11.15 -0.23 13.57
C LEU A 118 -11.84 0.79 14.48
N GLY A 119 -13.18 0.80 14.54
CA GLY A 119 -13.96 1.72 15.37
C GLY A 119 -13.96 3.15 14.86
N ILE A 120 -13.80 3.37 13.54
CA ILE A 120 -13.80 4.71 12.94
C ILE A 120 -15.23 5.26 12.92
N PRO A 121 -15.51 6.45 13.48
CA PRO A 121 -16.83 7.04 13.53
C PRO A 121 -17.47 7.23 12.16
N GLU A 122 -18.78 7.08 12.05
CA GLU A 122 -19.52 7.17 10.78
C GLU A 122 -19.32 8.53 10.07
N ALA A 123 -19.24 9.61 10.84
CA ALA A 123 -19.01 10.95 10.29
C ALA A 123 -17.65 11.06 9.59
N GLU A 124 -16.61 10.45 10.16
CA GLU A 124 -15.28 10.40 9.54
C GLU A 124 -15.26 9.49 8.31
N ARG A 125 -15.96 8.36 8.37
CA ARG A 125 -16.08 7.44 7.22
C ARG A 125 -16.70 8.12 6.00
N LYS A 126 -17.79 8.89 6.19
CA LYS A 126 -18.46 9.65 5.11
C LYS A 126 -17.54 10.73 4.53
N PHE A 127 -16.75 11.37 5.37
CA PHE A 127 -15.79 12.38 4.92
C PHE A 127 -14.65 11.75 4.11
N LEU A 128 -14.12 10.62 4.57
CA LEU A 128 -13.03 9.91 3.89
C LEU A 128 -13.45 9.33 2.53
N ALA A 129 -14.72 8.97 2.33
CA ALA A 129 -15.21 8.49 1.04
C ALA A 129 -15.13 9.56 -0.06
N GLY A 130 -15.15 10.85 0.29
CA GLY A 130 -14.96 11.96 -0.65
C GLY A 130 -13.49 12.29 -0.91
N VAL A 131 -12.57 11.72 -0.14
CA VAL A 131 -11.13 11.86 -0.35
C VAL A 131 -10.67 10.65 -1.13
N SER A 132 -10.39 10.82 -2.42
CA SER A 132 -9.72 9.77 -3.19
C SER A 132 -8.33 9.56 -2.61
N ALA A 133 -8.15 8.48 -1.86
CA ALA A 133 -6.83 8.02 -1.53
C ALA A 133 -6.14 7.57 -2.83
N GLN A 134 -5.24 8.39 -3.31
CA GLN A 134 -4.29 8.01 -4.35
C GLN A 134 -3.12 7.30 -3.71
#